data_6bd80023c629c1573a24ee32c1bba485
#
_entry.id   6bd80023c629c1573a24ee32c1bba485
#
_cell.length_a   1.000
_cell.length_b   1.000
_cell.length_c   1.000
_cell.angle_alpha   90.00
_cell.angle_beta   90.00
_cell.angle_gamma   90.00
#
_symmetry.space_group_name_H-M   'P 1'
#
loop_
_entity.id
_entity.type
_entity.pdbx_description
1 polymer ?
#
loop_
_entity_poly.entity_id
_entity_poly.type
_entity_poly.pdbx_seq_one_letter_code
_entity_poly.pdbx_strand_id
1 'polypeptide(L)'
;MKSGRFTALARSDLQEIYDFISRDNHKVATDYLLIIKKHCELLAANPKLGVKREEYSGLYKFPLDNYLIFYRSSQSGIEVIRVLHSSRDIESIL
;
A
#
# COMPACT_ATOMS: atom_id res chain seq x y z
N MET A 1 12.99 -14.48 -6.57
CA MET A 1 12.24 -13.30 -7.05
C MET A 1 11.65 -12.54 -5.86
N LYS A 2 11.81 -11.23 -5.83
CA LYS A 2 11.24 -10.40 -4.78
C LYS A 2 9.76 -10.16 -5.02
N SER A 3 8.97 -10.21 -3.97
CA SER A 3 7.52 -10.00 -4.08
C SER A 3 7.00 -9.17 -2.91
N GLY A 4 5.82 -8.56 -3.13
CA GLY A 4 5.10 -7.85 -2.07
C GLY A 4 4.00 -8.74 -1.51
N ARG A 5 4.03 -8.94 -0.20
CA ARG A 5 2.97 -9.64 0.52
C ARG A 5 2.07 -8.60 1.18
N PHE A 6 0.80 -8.93 1.30
CA PHE A 6 -0.19 -8.03 1.92
C PHE A 6 -0.71 -8.65 3.21
N THR A 7 -0.72 -7.87 4.28
CA THR A 7 -1.39 -8.28 5.52
C THR A 7 -2.90 -8.38 5.27
N ALA A 8 -3.61 -9.01 6.19
CA ALA A 8 -5.07 -9.07 6.13
C ALA A 8 -5.68 -7.66 6.12
N LEU A 9 -5.13 -6.74 6.93
CA LEU A 9 -5.59 -5.35 6.96
C LEU A 9 -5.32 -4.64 5.64
N ALA A 10 -4.15 -4.85 5.04
CA ALA A 10 -3.84 -4.25 3.74
C ALA A 10 -4.78 -4.77 2.65
N ARG A 11 -5.11 -6.06 2.66
CA ARG A 11 -6.09 -6.61 1.71
C ARG A 11 -7.46 -5.99 1.89
N SER A 12 -7.86 -5.79 3.15
CA SER A 12 -9.12 -5.11 3.47
C SER A 12 -9.10 -3.68 2.95
N ASP A 13 -7.97 -2.99 3.11
CA ASP A 13 -7.81 -1.63 2.56
C ASP A 13 -7.98 -1.61 1.04
N LEU A 14 -7.38 -2.58 0.33
CA LEU A 14 -7.52 -2.67 -1.12
C LEU A 14 -8.97 -2.91 -1.52
N GLN A 15 -9.71 -3.73 -0.77
CA GLN A 15 -11.11 -3.98 -1.04
C GLN A 15 -11.93 -2.70 -0.88
N GLU A 16 -11.65 -1.91 0.16
CA GLU A 16 -12.34 -0.63 0.35
C GLU A 16 -12.06 0.34 -0.80
N ILE A 17 -10.82 0.40 -1.27
CA ILE A 17 -10.45 1.25 -2.40
C ILE A 17 -11.20 0.81 -3.65
N TYR A 18 -11.23 -0.51 -3.90
CA TYR A 18 -11.97 -1.07 -5.03
C TYR A 18 -13.45 -0.72 -4.95
N ASP A 19 -14.07 -0.95 -3.79
CA ASP A 19 -15.50 -0.68 -3.60
C ASP A 19 -15.83 0.78 -3.85
N PHE A 20 -14.99 1.69 -3.34
CA PHE A 20 -15.18 3.12 -3.53
C PHE A 20 -15.14 3.52 -5.00
N ILE A 21 -14.11 3.08 -5.73
CA ILE A 21 -13.95 3.46 -7.15
C ILE A 21 -14.99 2.78 -8.01
N SER A 22 -15.32 1.52 -7.70
CA SER A 22 -16.26 0.73 -8.52
C SER A 22 -17.68 1.23 -8.47
N ARG A 23 -18.02 2.08 -7.51
CA ARG A 23 -19.33 2.74 -7.49
C ARG A 23 -19.56 3.54 -8.77
N ASP A 24 -18.50 4.13 -9.32
CA ASP A 24 -18.59 4.89 -10.55
C ASP A 24 -18.16 4.08 -11.77
N ASN A 25 -17.14 3.23 -11.63
CA ASN A 25 -16.59 2.50 -12.78
C ASN A 25 -15.78 1.29 -12.35
N HIS A 26 -16.28 0.09 -12.66
CA HIS A 26 -15.60 -1.17 -12.33
C HIS A 26 -14.25 -1.32 -13.01
N LYS A 27 -14.17 -0.91 -14.27
CA LYS A 27 -12.92 -1.04 -15.03
C LYS A 27 -11.81 -0.18 -14.42
N VAL A 28 -12.16 1.05 -14.07
CA VAL A 28 -11.20 1.96 -13.42
C VAL A 28 -10.75 1.38 -12.07
N ALA A 29 -11.67 0.80 -11.30
CA ALA A 29 -11.34 0.18 -10.02
C ALA A 29 -10.34 -0.96 -10.21
N THR A 30 -10.59 -1.84 -11.17
CA THR A 30 -9.70 -2.97 -11.48
C THR A 30 -8.33 -2.46 -11.92
N ASP A 31 -8.30 -1.50 -12.83
CA ASP A 31 -7.05 -0.94 -13.33
C ASP A 31 -6.25 -0.29 -12.21
N TYR A 32 -6.92 0.40 -11.29
CA TYR A 32 -6.24 1.07 -10.18
C TYR A 32 -5.61 0.06 -9.20
N LEU A 33 -6.30 -1.04 -8.90
CA LEU A 33 -5.70 -2.09 -8.09
C LEU A 33 -4.45 -2.67 -8.74
N LEU A 34 -4.47 -2.83 -10.06
CA LEU A 34 -3.27 -3.31 -10.79
C LEU A 34 -2.13 -2.31 -10.67
N ILE A 35 -2.42 -1.01 -10.72
CA ILE A 35 -1.42 0.03 -10.53
C ILE A 35 -0.81 -0.06 -9.13
N ILE A 36 -1.64 -0.22 -8.10
CA ILE A 36 -1.15 -0.38 -6.71
C ILE A 36 -0.23 -1.60 -6.63
N LYS A 37 -0.66 -2.73 -7.18
CA LYS A 37 0.13 -3.97 -7.13
C LYS A 37 1.46 -3.82 -7.86
N LYS A 38 1.49 -3.15 -9.00
CA LYS A 38 2.73 -2.89 -9.72
C LYS A 38 3.70 -2.03 -8.90
N HIS A 39 3.19 -1.02 -8.20
CA HIS A 39 4.03 -0.22 -7.32
C HIS A 39 4.57 -1.03 -6.16
N CYS A 40 3.76 -1.94 -5.61
CA CYS A 40 4.24 -2.83 -4.55
C CYS A 40 5.34 -3.77 -5.04
N GLU A 41 5.24 -4.26 -6.27
CA GLU A 41 6.32 -5.06 -6.86
C GLU A 41 7.60 -4.25 -7.03
N LEU A 42 7.47 -2.99 -7.48
CA LEU A 42 8.59 -2.08 -7.59
C LEU A 42 9.25 -1.84 -6.22
N LEU A 43 8.44 -1.63 -5.18
CA LEU A 43 8.93 -1.45 -3.82
C LEU A 43 9.58 -2.74 -3.29
N ALA A 44 9.05 -3.90 -3.65
CA ALA A 44 9.65 -5.17 -3.26
C ALA A 44 11.05 -5.33 -3.83
N ALA A 45 11.26 -4.87 -5.06
CA ALA A 45 12.58 -4.89 -5.70
C ALA A 45 13.50 -3.79 -5.16
N ASN A 46 12.94 -2.70 -4.65
CA ASN A 46 13.67 -1.52 -4.18
C ASN A 46 13.07 -1.02 -2.86
N PRO A 47 13.24 -1.76 -1.74
CA PRO A 47 12.51 -1.44 -0.50
C PRO A 47 12.80 -0.07 0.09
N LYS A 48 13.91 0.55 -0.29
CA LYS A 48 14.31 1.86 0.23
C LYS A 48 13.77 3.03 -0.58
N LEU A 49 12.92 2.79 -1.59
CA LEU A 49 12.28 3.86 -2.33
C LEU A 49 11.34 4.70 -1.46
N GLY A 50 10.65 4.07 -0.52
CA GLY A 50 9.83 4.79 0.44
C GLY A 50 10.67 5.45 1.52
N VAL A 51 10.04 6.29 2.32
CA VAL A 51 10.70 6.98 3.43
C VAL A 51 10.41 6.22 4.72
N LYS A 52 11.48 5.84 5.42
CA LYS A 52 11.37 5.17 6.72
C LYS A 52 10.90 6.17 7.78
N ARG A 53 9.86 5.81 8.51
CA ARG A 53 9.23 6.68 9.51
C ARG A 53 9.33 6.04 10.89
N GLU A 54 10.16 6.64 11.74
CA GLU A 54 10.36 6.12 13.11
C GLU A 54 9.08 6.25 13.95
N GLU A 55 8.28 7.31 13.73
CA GLU A 55 7.01 7.49 14.43
C GLU A 55 6.00 6.37 14.15
N TYR A 56 6.23 5.56 13.10
CA TYR A 56 5.38 4.41 12.77
C TYR A 56 6.17 3.11 12.93
N SER A 57 6.97 3.02 14.00
CA SER A 57 7.74 1.81 14.33
C SER A 57 8.68 1.37 13.22
N GLY A 58 9.25 2.34 12.49
CA GLY A 58 10.20 2.06 11.42
C GLY A 58 9.59 1.60 10.11
N LEU A 59 8.28 1.71 9.94
CA LEU A 59 7.65 1.41 8.66
C LEU A 59 8.08 2.41 7.59
N TYR A 60 8.18 1.92 6.36
CA TYR A 60 8.37 2.79 5.20
C TYR A 60 7.02 3.30 4.72
N LYS A 61 7.01 4.52 4.20
CA LYS A 61 5.85 5.16 3.62
C LYS A 61 6.15 5.55 2.19
N PHE A 62 5.30 5.16 1.26
CA PHE A 62 5.42 5.52 -0.15
C PHE A 62 4.10 6.10 -0.64
N PRO A 63 4.08 7.38 -1.08
CA PRO A 63 2.86 7.98 -1.59
C PRO A 63 2.56 7.52 -3.01
N LEU A 64 1.30 7.23 -3.27
CA LEU A 64 0.79 6.89 -4.60
C LEU A 64 -0.54 7.61 -4.78
N ASP A 65 -0.55 8.67 -5.56
CA ASP A 65 -1.71 9.55 -5.73
C ASP A 65 -2.17 10.05 -4.36
N ASN A 66 -3.44 9.82 -4.01
CA ASN A 66 -3.98 10.23 -2.72
C ASN A 66 -3.88 9.14 -1.65
N TYR A 67 -3.10 8.09 -1.90
CA TYR A 67 -2.93 6.98 -0.96
C TYR A 67 -1.50 6.91 -0.47
N LEU A 68 -1.34 6.29 0.70
CA LEU A 68 -0.04 6.05 1.31
C LEU A 68 0.09 4.55 1.51
N ILE A 69 1.17 3.97 0.98
CA ILE A 69 1.49 2.56 1.14
C ILE A 69 2.48 2.45 2.29
N PHE A 70 2.08 1.76 3.36
CA PHE A 70 2.95 1.50 4.51
C PHE A 70 3.44 0.07 4.43
N TYR A 71 4.75 -0.12 4.47
CA TYR A 71 5.35 -1.44 4.30
C TYR A 71 6.63 -1.56 5.11
N ARG A 72 7.07 -2.80 5.25
CA ARG A 72 8.40 -3.10 5.82
C ARG A 72 9.12 -4.08 4.92
N SER A 73 10.45 -4.07 5.02
CA SER A 73 11.30 -5.00 4.30
C SER A 73 11.15 -6.41 4.85
N SER A 74 11.23 -7.41 3.99
CA SER A 74 11.18 -8.82 4.38
C SER A 74 12.21 -9.60 3.57
N GLN A 75 12.45 -10.85 3.94
CA GLN A 75 13.42 -11.69 3.22
C GLN A 75 13.05 -11.89 1.76
N SER A 76 11.75 -11.97 1.46
CA SER A 76 11.26 -12.23 0.10
C SER A 76 10.84 -10.96 -0.64
N GLY A 77 11.11 -9.78 -0.08
CA GLY A 77 10.74 -8.51 -0.68
C GLY A 77 10.23 -7.54 0.35
N ILE A 78 8.93 -7.28 0.35
CA ILE A 78 8.29 -6.41 1.35
C ILE A 78 7.00 -7.04 1.87
N GLU A 79 6.57 -6.57 3.02
CA GLU A 79 5.25 -6.84 3.54
C GLU A 79 4.49 -5.52 3.61
N VAL A 80 3.40 -5.41 2.85
CA VAL A 80 2.55 -4.23 2.85
C VAL A 80 1.62 -4.31 4.06
N ILE A 81 1.78 -3.37 4.97
CA ILE A 81 1.05 -3.36 6.24
C ILE A 81 -0.31 -2.71 6.10
N ARG A 82 -0.36 -1.54 5.44
CA ARG A 82 -1.60 -0.81 5.20
C ARG A 82 -1.51 -0.01 3.90
N VAL A 83 -2.67 0.25 3.28
CA VAL A 83 -2.80 1.17 2.15
C VAL A 83 -3.93 2.13 2.52
N LEU A 84 -3.59 3.36 2.90
CA LEU A 84 -4.54 4.30 3.50
C LEU A 84 -4.63 5.58 2.68
N HIS A 85 -5.83 6.14 2.61
CA HIS A 85 -6.01 7.45 1.99
C HIS A 85 -5.27 8.50 2.84
N SER A 86 -4.59 9.44 2.18
CA SER A 86 -3.77 10.44 2.87
C SER A 86 -4.56 11.38 3.79
N SER A 87 -5.89 11.46 3.59
CA SER A 87 -6.76 12.27 4.45
C SER A 87 -7.11 11.59 5.78
N ARG A 88 -6.77 10.30 5.95
CA ARG A 88 -7.04 9.57 7.18
C ARG A 88 -6.11 10.02 8.30
N ASP A 89 -6.58 9.89 9.53
CA ASP A 89 -5.73 10.12 10.71
C ASP A 89 -4.82 8.90 10.88
N ILE A 90 -3.66 8.96 10.23
CA ILE A 90 -2.73 7.85 10.16
C ILE A 90 -2.22 7.45 11.54
N GLU A 91 -1.96 8.43 12.41
CA GLU A 91 -1.43 8.15 13.75
C GLU A 91 -2.36 7.30 14.59
N SER A 92 -3.67 7.51 14.47
CA SER A 92 -4.64 6.72 15.24
C SER A 92 -4.89 5.35 14.63
N ILE A 93 -4.55 5.13 13.35
CA ILE A 93 -4.77 3.86 12.65
C ILE A 93 -3.56 2.93 12.79
N LEU A 94 -2.37 3.48 12.71
CA LEU A 94 -1.12 2.74 12.84
C LEU A 94 -0.64 2.68 14.35
#